data_f29d8a45d35152c2d2f874a45eedd6d0
#
_entry.id   f29d8a45d35152c2d2f874a45eedd6d0
#
_cell.length_a   1.000
_cell.length_b   1.000
_cell.length_c   1.000
_cell.angle_alpha   90.00
_cell.angle_beta   90.00
_cell.angle_gamma   90.00
#
_symmetry.space_group_name_H-M   'P 1'
#
loop_
_entity.id
_entity.type
_entity.pdbx_description
1 polymer ?
#
loop_
_entity_poly.entity_id
_entity_poly.type
_entity_poly.pdbx_seq_one_letter_code
_entity_poly.pdbx_strand_id
1 'polypeptide(L)'
;MEAALGQYGQVGPLQVWTEMLPGGVGVGVSMVIISLIVAIYYNVIMAYCLFYLFNSVSTVLPWTVCDPEWSDARCYARGSKNSIPVGESICIVDNLLGGCTEVSYQTSEEQFWERRVLDIKESGFGRFGDIGEVKIDLAFYLMISWLVVLACLSKGVKSSGKVVYFTATFPYIILLVLMVMGLTLPGAELGLYYLFVPEWEKLASFTVWRKAAGQVFFSLGISWGGIIMFGSYNEFRAKVHIDAHIISFIDFLTSLIASVVIFSTLGHSALQLGVPVDQVVTGGQGRAFIAYPEALSHLPAPHFWYVIFFLMLFLLGLDSQFALFETVTCAVFDTFPRLRRNKMVVTSLMCIVCYLLGLPCVTQCGQYVLDLMDTYGASLSVMIIAVAEIVMVMWVYGVNTFSKDLEFMLGVSPGWYFKVNIQVCTKK
;
A
#
# COMPACT_ATOMS: atom_id res chain seq x y z
N MET A 1 19.72 9.69 4.15
CA MET A 1 20.31 9.24 5.41
C MET A 1 20.32 7.71 5.45
N GLU A 2 19.19 7.02 5.51
CA GLU A 2 19.08 5.56 5.61
C GLU A 2 19.89 4.78 4.58
N ALA A 3 19.78 5.13 3.28
CA ALA A 3 20.57 4.46 2.24
C ALA A 3 22.08 4.60 2.45
N ALA A 4 22.52 5.75 2.98
CA ALA A 4 23.92 5.98 3.31
C ALA A 4 24.36 5.17 4.55
N LEU A 5 23.50 5.04 5.55
CA LEU A 5 23.75 4.19 6.72
C LEU A 5 23.93 2.72 6.31
N GLY A 6 23.02 2.22 5.47
CA GLY A 6 23.11 0.84 4.95
C GLY A 6 24.36 0.62 4.10
N GLN A 7 24.68 1.56 3.20
CA GLN A 7 25.87 1.47 2.34
C GLN A 7 27.17 1.57 3.12
N TYR A 8 27.22 2.40 4.16
CA TYR A 8 28.41 2.53 5.02
C TYR A 8 28.60 1.29 5.89
N GLY A 9 27.53 0.80 6.52
CA GLY A 9 27.58 -0.36 7.41
C GLY A 9 27.70 -1.71 6.71
N GLN A 10 27.25 -1.83 5.44
CA GLN A 10 27.21 -3.08 4.66
C GLN A 10 26.47 -4.23 5.38
N VAL A 11 25.56 -3.91 6.28
CA VAL A 11 24.75 -4.83 7.09
C VAL A 11 23.31 -4.34 7.17
N GLY A 12 22.40 -5.24 7.57
CA GLY A 12 20.97 -4.93 7.68
C GLY A 12 20.61 -3.93 8.78
N PRO A 13 19.34 -3.48 8.82
CA PRO A 13 18.92 -2.38 9.67
C PRO A 13 19.16 -2.64 11.17
N LEU A 14 18.94 -3.86 11.65
CA LEU A 14 19.15 -4.18 13.05
C LEU A 14 20.65 -4.08 13.45
N GLN A 15 21.52 -4.60 12.61
CA GLN A 15 22.95 -4.65 12.92
C GLN A 15 23.61 -3.27 12.75
N VAL A 16 23.21 -2.45 11.77
CA VAL A 16 23.68 -1.06 11.62
C VAL A 16 23.46 -0.28 12.91
N TRP A 17 22.26 -0.34 13.47
CA TRP A 17 21.95 0.35 14.72
C TRP A 17 22.71 -0.21 15.92
N THR A 18 22.94 -1.52 15.96
CA THR A 18 23.71 -2.15 17.05
C THR A 18 25.19 -1.74 17.02
N GLU A 19 25.77 -1.63 15.84
CA GLU A 19 27.21 -1.33 15.67
C GLU A 19 27.51 0.18 15.75
N MET A 20 26.68 1.03 15.10
CA MET A 20 26.92 2.46 15.07
C MET A 20 26.49 3.16 16.38
N LEU A 21 25.37 2.74 16.95
CA LEU A 21 24.73 3.38 18.11
C LEU A 21 24.09 2.33 19.01
N PRO A 22 24.82 1.72 19.94
CA PRO A 22 24.28 0.68 20.83
C PRO A 22 23.03 1.13 21.62
N GLY A 23 22.91 2.43 21.94
CA GLY A 23 21.70 3.01 22.54
C GLY A 23 20.50 3.12 21.57
N GLY A 24 20.72 2.98 20.28
CA GLY A 24 19.72 3.08 19.22
C GLY A 24 19.19 1.73 18.70
N VAL A 25 19.56 0.61 19.30
CA VAL A 25 19.13 -0.75 18.89
C VAL A 25 17.61 -0.84 18.80
N GLY A 26 16.88 -0.15 19.71
CA GLY A 26 15.42 -0.08 19.69
C GLY A 26 14.84 0.45 18.39
N VAL A 27 15.53 1.38 17.70
CA VAL A 27 15.11 1.91 16.39
C VAL A 27 15.15 0.79 15.33
N GLY A 28 16.27 0.06 15.26
CA GLY A 28 16.42 -1.06 14.33
C GLY A 28 15.41 -2.19 14.58
N VAL A 29 15.19 -2.54 15.84
CA VAL A 29 14.17 -3.53 16.24
C VAL A 29 12.77 -3.07 15.82
N SER A 30 12.43 -1.82 16.07
CA SER A 30 11.12 -1.26 15.69
C SER A 30 10.91 -1.26 14.19
N MET A 31 11.93 -0.92 13.38
CA MET A 31 11.88 -0.99 11.92
C MET A 31 11.57 -2.42 11.43
N VAL A 32 12.21 -3.43 11.99
CA VAL A 32 11.98 -4.83 11.62
C VAL A 32 10.58 -5.30 12.03
N ILE A 33 10.12 -4.94 13.23
CA ILE A 33 8.76 -5.29 13.70
C ILE A 33 7.70 -4.66 12.81
N ILE A 34 7.84 -3.37 12.47
CA ILE A 34 6.89 -2.70 11.58
C ILE A 34 6.89 -3.34 10.20
N SER A 35 8.07 -3.60 9.61
CA SER A 35 8.17 -4.28 8.33
C SER A 35 7.50 -5.65 8.35
N LEU A 36 7.59 -6.39 9.46
CA LEU A 36 6.89 -7.66 9.62
C LEU A 36 5.36 -7.48 9.67
N ILE A 37 4.87 -6.53 10.49
CA ILE A 37 3.43 -6.25 10.61
C ILE A 37 2.86 -5.84 9.25
N VAL A 38 3.54 -4.93 8.55
CA VAL A 38 3.10 -4.47 7.23
C VAL A 38 3.14 -5.60 6.21
N ALA A 39 4.20 -6.43 6.19
CA ALA A 39 4.29 -7.57 5.28
C ALA A 39 3.12 -8.58 5.45
N ILE A 40 2.59 -8.73 6.67
CA ILE A 40 1.47 -9.61 6.94
C ILE A 40 0.19 -9.09 6.30
N TYR A 41 -0.23 -7.85 6.63
CA TYR A 41 -1.50 -7.32 6.12
C TYR A 41 -1.43 -6.88 4.65
N TYR A 42 -0.27 -6.42 4.18
CA TYR A 42 -0.08 -6.00 2.79
C TYR A 42 -0.28 -7.17 1.81
N ASN A 43 0.14 -8.37 2.21
CA ASN A 43 -0.08 -9.57 1.42
C ASN A 43 -1.57 -9.97 1.34
N VAL A 44 -2.41 -9.54 2.29
CA VAL A 44 -3.87 -9.71 2.20
C VAL A 44 -4.44 -8.83 1.09
N ILE A 45 -3.95 -7.60 0.94
CA ILE A 45 -4.34 -6.72 -0.19
C ILE A 45 -3.97 -7.35 -1.54
N MET A 46 -2.80 -7.99 -1.60
CA MET A 46 -2.39 -8.75 -2.78
C MET A 46 -3.31 -9.96 -3.05
N ALA A 47 -3.82 -10.61 -2.01
CA ALA A 47 -4.81 -11.68 -2.15
C ALA A 47 -6.13 -11.15 -2.73
N TYR A 48 -6.58 -9.94 -2.35
CA TYR A 48 -7.71 -9.28 -3.00
C TYR A 48 -7.46 -9.04 -4.50
N CYS A 49 -6.27 -8.56 -4.87
CA CYS A 49 -5.90 -8.38 -6.28
C CYS A 49 -5.98 -9.70 -7.07
N LEU A 50 -5.49 -10.80 -6.49
CA LEU A 50 -5.60 -12.13 -7.11
C LEU A 50 -7.05 -12.60 -7.21
N PHE A 51 -7.85 -12.39 -6.18
CA PHE A 51 -9.28 -12.73 -6.19
C PHE A 51 -9.99 -12.04 -7.37
N TYR A 52 -9.82 -10.74 -7.53
CA TYR A 52 -10.39 -9.99 -8.64
C TYR A 52 -9.81 -10.40 -9.99
N LEU A 53 -8.49 -10.64 -10.07
CA LEU A 53 -7.81 -11.08 -11.30
C LEU A 53 -8.41 -12.39 -11.83
N PHE A 54 -8.58 -13.39 -10.97
CA PHE A 54 -9.14 -14.67 -11.38
C PHE A 54 -10.63 -14.56 -11.75
N ASN A 55 -11.40 -13.76 -11.02
CA ASN A 55 -12.80 -13.52 -11.34
C ASN A 55 -12.99 -12.64 -12.61
N SER A 56 -11.98 -11.88 -13.03
CA SER A 56 -12.02 -11.08 -14.27
C SER A 56 -12.04 -11.93 -15.55
N VAL A 57 -11.69 -13.21 -15.48
CA VAL A 57 -11.71 -14.15 -16.60
C VAL A 57 -13.10 -14.80 -16.79
N SER A 58 -14.02 -14.60 -15.84
CA SER A 58 -15.38 -15.14 -15.91
C SER A 58 -16.16 -14.55 -17.10
N THR A 59 -17.09 -15.31 -17.67
CA THR A 59 -17.93 -14.86 -18.82
C THR A 59 -18.81 -13.67 -18.45
N VAL A 60 -19.29 -13.62 -17.23
CA VAL A 60 -20.00 -12.48 -16.64
C VAL A 60 -19.18 -11.98 -15.48
N LEU A 61 -18.91 -10.69 -15.46
CA LEU A 61 -18.15 -10.06 -14.37
C LEU A 61 -19.03 -9.99 -13.12
N PRO A 62 -18.66 -10.67 -12.03
CA PRO A 62 -19.56 -10.80 -10.88
C PRO A 62 -19.99 -9.47 -10.25
N TRP A 63 -19.10 -8.48 -10.25
CA TRP A 63 -19.38 -7.16 -9.63
C TRP A 63 -20.26 -6.24 -10.49
N THR A 64 -20.56 -6.60 -11.74
CA THR A 64 -21.43 -5.79 -12.61
C THR A 64 -22.90 -6.15 -12.51
N VAL A 65 -23.25 -7.21 -11.81
CA VAL A 65 -24.62 -7.73 -11.67
C VAL A 65 -24.99 -7.90 -10.19
N CYS A 66 -26.26 -7.72 -9.86
CA CYS A 66 -26.77 -8.04 -8.54
C CYS A 66 -27.17 -9.51 -8.50
N ASP A 67 -26.28 -10.37 -8.00
CA ASP A 67 -26.53 -11.79 -7.90
C ASP A 67 -27.25 -12.11 -6.58
N PRO A 68 -28.35 -12.87 -6.59
CA PRO A 68 -29.11 -13.24 -5.39
C PRO A 68 -28.29 -13.99 -4.31
N GLU A 69 -27.14 -14.60 -4.68
CA GLU A 69 -26.28 -15.30 -3.71
C GLU A 69 -25.63 -14.38 -2.67
N TRP A 70 -25.33 -13.12 -3.06
CA TRP A 70 -24.64 -12.17 -2.19
C TRP A 70 -25.29 -10.79 -2.13
N SER A 71 -26.20 -10.43 -3.07
CA SER A 71 -26.87 -9.12 -3.10
C SER A 71 -28.18 -9.11 -2.33
N ASP A 72 -28.57 -7.96 -1.83
CA ASP A 72 -29.84 -7.70 -1.20
C ASP A 72 -30.74 -6.78 -2.05
N ALA A 73 -31.94 -6.44 -1.52
CA ALA A 73 -32.89 -5.58 -2.20
C ALA A 73 -32.37 -4.13 -2.44
N ARG A 74 -31.28 -3.73 -1.80
CA ARG A 74 -30.63 -2.41 -1.98
C ARG A 74 -29.66 -2.37 -3.17
N CYS A 75 -29.35 -3.54 -3.75
CA CYS A 75 -28.42 -3.62 -4.86
C CYS A 75 -29.03 -3.05 -6.14
N TYR A 76 -28.28 -2.21 -6.83
CA TYR A 76 -28.62 -1.83 -8.20
C TYR A 76 -27.40 -2.02 -9.12
N ALA A 77 -27.64 -2.68 -10.25
CA ALA A 77 -26.64 -2.83 -11.31
C ALA A 77 -26.76 -1.60 -12.24
N ARG A 78 -25.66 -0.91 -12.46
CA ARG A 78 -25.61 0.25 -13.36
C ARG A 78 -25.85 -0.19 -14.80
N GLY A 79 -26.57 0.66 -15.57
CA GLY A 79 -26.94 0.32 -16.95
C GLY A 79 -28.23 -0.49 -17.08
N SER A 80 -28.87 -0.89 -16.00
CA SER A 80 -30.23 -1.41 -16.02
C SER A 80 -31.22 -0.28 -16.37
N LYS A 81 -32.26 -0.58 -17.17
CA LYS A 81 -33.30 0.39 -17.54
C LYS A 81 -34.08 1.00 -16.34
N ASN A 82 -33.91 0.43 -15.16
CA ASN A 82 -34.41 0.90 -13.88
C ASN A 82 -33.29 1.58 -13.07
N SER A 83 -32.51 2.48 -13.70
CA SER A 83 -31.52 3.27 -12.98
C SER A 83 -32.22 4.16 -11.95
N ILE A 84 -32.05 3.83 -10.68
CA ILE A 84 -32.55 4.61 -9.54
C ILE A 84 -31.61 5.81 -9.39
N PRO A 85 -32.13 7.04 -9.24
CA PRO A 85 -31.30 8.20 -9.01
C PRO A 85 -30.49 8.04 -7.71
N VAL A 86 -29.22 8.46 -7.75
CA VAL A 86 -28.38 8.51 -6.56
C VAL A 86 -29.02 9.43 -5.52
N GLY A 87 -29.22 8.92 -4.31
CA GLY A 87 -29.86 9.68 -3.22
C GLY A 87 -31.30 9.29 -2.91
N GLU A 88 -31.91 8.37 -3.69
CA GLU A 88 -33.15 7.74 -3.25
C GLU A 88 -32.90 6.70 -2.18
N SER A 89 -33.72 6.70 -1.13
CA SER A 89 -33.72 5.73 -0.04
C SER A 89 -34.85 4.71 -0.23
N ILE A 90 -34.56 3.46 0.12
CA ILE A 90 -35.61 2.43 0.22
C ILE A 90 -36.09 2.38 1.67
N CYS A 91 -37.38 2.26 1.82
CA CYS A 91 -37.97 1.94 3.09
C CYS A 91 -37.93 0.41 3.32
N ILE A 92 -37.03 -0.04 4.20
CA ILE A 92 -37.03 -1.42 4.66
C ILE A 92 -37.92 -1.49 5.90
N VAL A 93 -39.04 -2.19 5.77
CA VAL A 93 -39.98 -2.43 6.88
C VAL A 93 -39.37 -3.48 7.81
N ASP A 94 -39.03 -3.07 9.02
CA ASP A 94 -38.59 -4.00 10.06
C ASP A 94 -39.79 -4.76 10.60
N ASN A 95 -39.86 -6.07 10.30
CA ASN A 95 -40.98 -6.93 10.66
C ASN A 95 -41.19 -7.08 12.20
N LEU A 96 -40.26 -6.61 13.01
CA LEU A 96 -40.31 -6.67 14.47
C LEU A 96 -40.83 -5.39 15.13
N LEU A 97 -40.65 -4.23 14.52
CA LEU A 97 -41.00 -2.94 15.13
C LEU A 97 -42.01 -2.12 14.32
N GLY A 98 -42.40 -2.57 13.12
CA GLY A 98 -43.38 -1.85 12.25
C GLY A 98 -42.89 -0.47 11.79
N GLY A 99 -41.64 -0.16 11.97
CA GLY A 99 -40.99 1.09 11.56
C GLY A 99 -40.34 0.94 10.20
N CYS A 100 -40.33 2.03 9.42
CA CYS A 100 -39.59 2.14 8.17
C CYS A 100 -38.24 2.73 8.44
N THR A 101 -37.17 2.00 8.16
CA THR A 101 -35.79 2.54 8.12
C THR A 101 -35.47 2.90 6.68
N GLU A 102 -35.22 4.19 6.43
CA GLU A 102 -34.71 4.65 5.15
C GLU A 102 -33.25 4.24 5.01
N VAL A 103 -32.95 3.40 4.00
CA VAL A 103 -31.60 2.93 3.71
C VAL A 103 -31.25 3.29 2.27
N SER A 104 -30.06 3.83 2.04
CA SER A 104 -29.56 4.18 0.71
C SER A 104 -29.30 2.95 -0.16
N TYR A 105 -29.54 3.08 -1.46
CA TYR A 105 -29.14 2.07 -2.44
C TYR A 105 -27.61 1.97 -2.51
N GLN A 106 -27.13 0.75 -2.76
CA GLN A 106 -25.70 0.45 -2.96
C GLN A 106 -25.46 -0.10 -4.37
N THR A 107 -24.31 0.25 -4.94
CA THR A 107 -23.94 -0.27 -6.26
C THR A 107 -23.60 -1.77 -6.19
N SER A 108 -23.72 -2.46 -7.31
CA SER A 108 -23.34 -3.89 -7.39
C SER A 108 -21.87 -4.11 -7.03
N GLU A 109 -20.96 -3.16 -7.40
CA GLU A 109 -19.55 -3.20 -7.05
C GLU A 109 -19.31 -3.07 -5.55
N GLU A 110 -20.05 -2.17 -4.89
CA GLU A 110 -19.96 -1.96 -3.44
C GLU A 110 -20.46 -3.18 -2.66
N GLN A 111 -21.64 -3.70 -3.01
CA GLN A 111 -22.18 -4.91 -2.37
C GLN A 111 -21.33 -6.16 -2.64
N PHE A 112 -20.78 -6.29 -3.85
CA PHE A 112 -19.85 -7.37 -4.16
C PHE A 112 -18.61 -7.30 -3.26
N TRP A 113 -18.02 -6.11 -3.08
CA TRP A 113 -16.89 -5.92 -2.19
C TRP A 113 -17.22 -6.25 -0.74
N GLU A 114 -18.28 -5.68 -0.19
CA GLU A 114 -18.63 -5.81 1.23
C GLU A 114 -19.14 -7.22 1.58
N ARG A 115 -19.96 -7.82 0.71
CA ARG A 115 -20.68 -9.07 1.02
C ARG A 115 -20.04 -10.31 0.41
N ARG A 116 -19.55 -10.24 -0.82
CA ARG A 116 -18.95 -11.41 -1.48
C ARG A 116 -17.44 -11.51 -1.19
N VAL A 117 -16.70 -10.41 -1.22
CA VAL A 117 -15.25 -10.43 -0.98
C VAL A 117 -14.98 -10.44 0.52
N LEU A 118 -15.44 -9.46 1.27
CA LEU A 118 -15.15 -9.30 2.70
C LEU A 118 -16.10 -10.09 3.61
N ASP A 119 -17.36 -10.29 3.18
CA ASP A 119 -18.41 -10.94 3.97
C ASP A 119 -18.62 -10.26 5.33
N ILE A 120 -18.67 -8.92 5.31
CA ILE A 120 -18.80 -8.11 6.53
C ILE A 120 -20.14 -8.41 7.19
N LYS A 121 -20.12 -8.77 8.48
CA LYS A 121 -21.34 -8.94 9.27
C LYS A 121 -22.02 -7.59 9.49
N GLU A 122 -23.30 -7.48 9.12
CA GLU A 122 -24.11 -6.27 9.34
C GLU A 122 -24.22 -5.85 10.83
N SER A 123 -24.09 -6.78 11.74
CA SER A 123 -24.12 -6.53 13.19
C SER A 123 -22.85 -5.90 13.77
N GLY A 124 -21.80 -5.69 12.93
CA GLY A 124 -20.51 -5.21 13.39
C GLY A 124 -19.84 -6.14 14.42
N PHE A 125 -18.94 -5.60 15.23
CA PHE A 125 -18.38 -6.31 16.38
C PHE A 125 -19.45 -6.46 17.48
N GLY A 126 -20.28 -7.49 17.42
CA GLY A 126 -21.33 -7.74 18.41
C GLY A 126 -20.80 -8.03 19.82
N ARG A 127 -19.61 -8.61 19.94
CA ARG A 127 -18.86 -8.79 21.19
C ARG A 127 -17.36 -8.80 20.89
N PHE A 128 -16.58 -8.19 21.77
CA PHE A 128 -15.12 -8.26 21.74
C PHE A 128 -14.69 -9.74 21.76
N GLY A 129 -14.15 -10.22 20.63
CA GLY A 129 -13.70 -11.60 20.46
C GLY A 129 -14.44 -12.44 19.41
N ASP A 130 -15.56 -11.96 18.84
CA ASP A 130 -16.23 -12.65 17.72
C ASP A 130 -15.63 -12.18 16.39
N ILE A 131 -14.50 -12.76 16.00
CA ILE A 131 -13.80 -12.44 14.74
C ILE A 131 -14.54 -13.00 13.52
N GLY A 132 -15.52 -13.88 13.73
CA GLY A 132 -16.25 -14.56 12.66
C GLY A 132 -15.45 -15.71 12.03
N GLU A 133 -15.99 -16.27 10.96
CA GLU A 133 -15.39 -17.41 10.26
C GLU A 133 -14.30 -16.92 9.27
N VAL A 134 -13.30 -17.79 9.05
CA VAL A 134 -12.26 -17.54 8.05
C VAL A 134 -12.86 -17.76 6.65
N LYS A 135 -12.71 -16.80 5.79
CA LYS A 135 -13.16 -16.89 4.40
C LYS A 135 -12.18 -17.75 3.59
N ILE A 136 -12.60 -18.97 3.27
CA ILE A 136 -11.75 -20.00 2.63
C ILE A 136 -11.21 -19.50 1.28
N ASP A 137 -12.04 -18.81 0.50
CA ASP A 137 -11.64 -18.26 -0.80
C ASP A 137 -10.46 -17.29 -0.65
N LEU A 138 -10.56 -16.33 0.28
CA LEU A 138 -9.50 -15.36 0.52
C LEU A 138 -8.25 -16.01 1.14
N ALA A 139 -8.42 -16.96 2.04
CA ALA A 139 -7.32 -17.72 2.62
C ALA A 139 -6.55 -18.50 1.54
N PHE A 140 -7.25 -19.04 0.55
CA PHE A 140 -6.63 -19.69 -0.60
C PHE A 140 -5.80 -18.71 -1.48
N TYR A 141 -6.36 -17.55 -1.81
CA TYR A 141 -5.60 -16.53 -2.56
C TYR A 141 -4.44 -15.94 -1.75
N LEU A 142 -4.60 -15.80 -0.43
CA LEU A 142 -3.50 -15.40 0.46
C LEU A 142 -2.37 -16.44 0.45
N MET A 143 -2.71 -17.74 0.44
CA MET A 143 -1.72 -18.81 0.29
C MET A 143 -1.00 -18.73 -1.04
N ILE A 144 -1.72 -18.53 -2.15
CA ILE A 144 -1.10 -18.35 -3.49
C ILE A 144 -0.14 -17.15 -3.48
N SER A 145 -0.56 -16.03 -2.91
CA SER A 145 0.27 -14.83 -2.83
C SER A 145 1.59 -15.13 -2.07
N TRP A 146 1.52 -15.78 -0.90
CA TRP A 146 2.74 -16.18 -0.18
C TRP A 146 3.60 -17.19 -0.93
N LEU A 147 3.01 -18.10 -1.70
CA LEU A 147 3.75 -19.02 -2.56
C LEU A 147 4.50 -18.28 -3.70
N VAL A 148 3.89 -17.25 -4.29
CA VAL A 148 4.54 -16.42 -5.29
C VAL A 148 5.71 -15.66 -4.68
N VAL A 149 5.52 -15.03 -3.51
CA VAL A 149 6.59 -14.35 -2.77
C VAL A 149 7.74 -15.32 -2.47
N LEU A 150 7.43 -16.51 -1.96
CA LEU A 150 8.43 -17.55 -1.68
C LEU A 150 9.18 -17.97 -2.94
N ALA A 151 8.48 -18.20 -4.05
CA ALA A 151 9.10 -18.61 -5.32
C ALA A 151 10.08 -17.55 -5.83
N CYS A 152 9.73 -16.26 -5.72
CA CYS A 152 10.57 -15.15 -6.15
C CYS A 152 11.80 -14.97 -5.25
N LEU A 153 11.65 -15.12 -3.92
CA LEU A 153 12.73 -14.91 -2.96
C LEU A 153 13.57 -16.14 -2.65
N SER A 154 13.13 -17.32 -3.09
CA SER A 154 13.78 -18.61 -2.76
C SER A 154 15.25 -18.69 -3.17
N LYS A 155 15.62 -18.05 -4.28
CA LYS A 155 16.99 -17.99 -4.80
C LYS A 155 17.78 -16.76 -4.35
N GLY A 156 17.19 -15.92 -3.48
CA GLY A 156 17.79 -14.71 -2.95
C GLY A 156 17.77 -13.51 -3.89
N VAL A 157 18.39 -12.40 -3.46
CA VAL A 157 18.40 -11.07 -4.12
C VAL A 157 18.78 -11.13 -5.62
N LYS A 158 19.64 -12.05 -6.04
CA LYS A 158 20.01 -12.21 -7.47
C LYS A 158 18.84 -12.68 -8.33
N SER A 159 17.87 -13.39 -7.77
CA SER A 159 16.68 -13.85 -8.50
C SER A 159 15.57 -12.80 -8.44
N SER A 160 15.32 -12.22 -7.27
CA SER A 160 14.35 -11.14 -7.09
C SER A 160 14.70 -9.95 -7.98
N GLY A 161 15.97 -9.52 -8.07
CA GLY A 161 16.39 -8.42 -8.91
C GLY A 161 16.04 -8.57 -10.40
N LYS A 162 16.04 -9.80 -10.95
CA LYS A 162 15.60 -10.00 -12.36
C LYS A 162 14.08 -9.91 -12.51
N VAL A 163 13.34 -10.39 -11.53
CA VAL A 163 11.87 -10.30 -11.50
C VAL A 163 11.46 -8.84 -11.36
N VAL A 164 12.14 -8.09 -10.49
CA VAL A 164 11.88 -6.66 -10.22
C VAL A 164 11.99 -5.80 -11.50
N TYR A 165 12.90 -6.10 -12.43
CA TYR A 165 12.93 -5.36 -13.70
C TYR A 165 11.60 -5.44 -14.46
N PHE A 166 10.95 -6.59 -14.46
CA PHE A 166 9.65 -6.75 -15.11
C PHE A 166 8.52 -6.17 -14.25
N THR A 167 8.49 -6.53 -12.97
CA THR A 167 7.40 -6.11 -12.05
C THR A 167 7.40 -4.61 -11.81
N ALA A 168 8.55 -3.94 -11.86
CA ALA A 168 8.65 -2.50 -11.73
C ALA A 168 8.33 -1.76 -13.05
N THR A 169 8.72 -2.27 -14.23
CA THR A 169 8.52 -1.53 -15.49
C THR A 169 7.13 -1.72 -16.09
N PHE A 170 6.57 -2.92 -15.99
CA PHE A 170 5.26 -3.24 -16.55
C PHE A 170 4.14 -2.32 -16.01
N PRO A 171 4.03 -2.05 -14.70
CA PRO A 171 3.02 -1.15 -14.16
C PRO A 171 3.08 0.27 -14.73
N TYR A 172 4.27 0.81 -15.01
CA TYR A 172 4.38 2.14 -15.61
C TYR A 172 3.76 2.20 -17.00
N ILE A 173 3.95 1.15 -17.80
CA ILE A 173 3.35 1.07 -19.14
C ILE A 173 1.82 1.10 -19.02
N ILE A 174 1.26 0.30 -18.13
CA ILE A 174 -0.18 0.25 -17.90
C ILE A 174 -0.71 1.56 -17.35
N LEU A 175 -0.01 2.15 -16.39
CA LEU A 175 -0.38 3.44 -15.80
C LEU A 175 -0.43 4.55 -16.87
N LEU A 176 0.51 4.59 -17.80
CA LEU A 176 0.51 5.54 -18.90
C LEU A 176 -0.67 5.29 -19.87
N VAL A 177 -0.98 4.03 -20.17
CA VAL A 177 -2.13 3.68 -20.99
C VAL A 177 -3.43 4.09 -20.30
N LEU A 178 -3.58 3.78 -19.02
CA LEU A 178 -4.75 4.19 -18.22
C LEU A 178 -4.86 5.71 -18.09
N MET A 179 -3.73 6.43 -18.04
CA MET A 179 -3.73 7.90 -18.03
C MET A 179 -4.31 8.44 -19.33
N VAL A 180 -3.85 7.95 -20.49
CA VAL A 180 -4.38 8.37 -21.78
C VAL A 180 -5.87 8.05 -21.87
N MET A 181 -6.28 6.86 -21.48
CA MET A 181 -7.69 6.45 -21.49
C MET A 181 -8.53 7.30 -20.54
N GLY A 182 -8.09 7.49 -19.30
CA GLY A 182 -8.78 8.29 -18.32
C GLY A 182 -9.00 9.74 -18.77
N LEU A 183 -7.99 10.36 -19.39
CA LEU A 183 -8.08 11.71 -19.92
C LEU A 183 -9.05 11.86 -21.11
N THR A 184 -9.34 10.78 -21.83
CA THR A 184 -10.32 10.79 -22.93
C THR A 184 -11.75 10.56 -22.47
N LEU A 185 -11.99 10.21 -21.22
CA LEU A 185 -13.33 10.00 -20.67
C LEU A 185 -14.07 11.34 -20.50
N PRO A 186 -15.37 11.41 -20.86
CA PRO A 186 -16.19 12.59 -20.61
C PRO A 186 -16.29 12.86 -19.10
N GLY A 187 -16.07 14.10 -18.67
CA GLY A 187 -16.08 14.48 -17.25
C GLY A 187 -14.74 14.35 -16.53
N ALA A 188 -13.68 13.85 -17.18
CA ALA A 188 -12.34 13.81 -16.61
C ALA A 188 -11.86 15.18 -16.12
N GLU A 189 -12.26 16.25 -16.80
CA GLU A 189 -11.97 17.65 -16.45
C GLU A 189 -12.45 18.03 -15.04
N LEU A 190 -13.58 17.48 -14.56
CA LEU A 190 -14.11 17.76 -13.23
C LEU A 190 -13.17 17.21 -12.15
N GLY A 191 -12.67 15.99 -12.35
CA GLY A 191 -11.73 15.38 -11.45
C GLY A 191 -10.37 16.06 -11.46
N LEU A 192 -9.86 16.44 -12.64
CA LEU A 192 -8.61 17.20 -12.76
C LEU A 192 -8.72 18.59 -12.15
N TYR A 193 -9.86 19.26 -12.30
CA TYR A 193 -10.14 20.54 -11.63
C TYR A 193 -10.04 20.37 -10.11
N TYR A 194 -10.67 19.33 -9.57
CA TYR A 194 -10.61 19.02 -8.13
C TYR A 194 -9.19 18.71 -7.65
N LEU A 195 -8.36 18.05 -8.47
CA LEU A 195 -6.97 17.71 -8.15
C LEU A 195 -6.05 18.95 -8.13
N PHE A 196 -6.16 19.82 -9.15
CA PHE A 196 -5.18 20.89 -9.39
C PHE A 196 -5.60 22.25 -8.82
N VAL A 197 -6.87 22.47 -8.54
CA VAL A 197 -7.32 23.74 -7.95
C VAL A 197 -7.22 23.67 -6.42
N PRO A 198 -6.30 24.44 -5.81
CA PRO A 198 -6.04 24.34 -4.39
C PRO A 198 -7.09 25.07 -3.57
N GLU A 199 -7.52 24.47 -2.49
CA GLU A 199 -8.29 25.11 -1.43
C GLU A 199 -7.32 25.64 -0.35
N TRP A 200 -6.93 26.91 -0.49
CA TRP A 200 -5.92 27.53 0.36
C TRP A 200 -6.25 27.53 1.84
N GLU A 201 -7.53 27.58 2.20
CA GLU A 201 -7.99 27.55 3.59
C GLU A 201 -7.62 26.24 4.30
N LYS A 202 -7.58 25.11 3.58
CA LYS A 202 -7.22 23.81 4.12
C LYS A 202 -5.73 23.73 4.54
N LEU A 203 -4.87 24.58 3.99
CA LEU A 203 -3.45 24.64 4.40
C LEU A 203 -3.25 25.14 5.84
N ALA A 204 -4.20 25.84 6.41
CA ALA A 204 -4.18 26.22 7.82
C ALA A 204 -4.43 25.05 8.78
N SER A 205 -4.92 23.91 8.27
CA SER A 205 -5.22 22.74 9.08
C SER A 205 -3.99 21.86 9.27
N PHE A 206 -3.60 21.61 10.51
CA PHE A 206 -2.52 20.67 10.86
C PHE A 206 -2.76 19.25 10.34
N THR A 207 -4.02 18.85 10.20
CA THR A 207 -4.40 17.52 9.71
C THR A 207 -3.92 17.28 8.26
N VAL A 208 -3.95 18.31 7.40
CA VAL A 208 -3.47 18.21 6.00
C VAL A 208 -1.97 17.94 6.00
N TRP A 209 -1.20 18.69 6.76
CA TRP A 209 0.25 18.51 6.85
C TRP A 209 0.65 17.16 7.41
N ARG A 210 -0.06 16.69 8.46
CA ARG A 210 0.17 15.37 9.03
C ARG A 210 -0.09 14.26 8.01
N LYS A 211 -1.22 14.33 7.27
CA LYS A 211 -1.55 13.33 6.24
C LYS A 211 -0.55 13.38 5.08
N ALA A 212 -0.15 14.56 4.64
CA ALA A 212 0.84 14.72 3.57
C ALA A 212 2.20 14.15 3.99
N ALA A 213 2.68 14.46 5.20
CA ALA A 213 3.92 13.89 5.72
C ALA A 213 3.83 12.36 5.81
N GLY A 214 2.75 11.82 6.40
CA GLY A 214 2.53 10.37 6.48
C GLY A 214 2.55 9.68 5.12
N GLN A 215 1.92 10.29 4.10
CA GLN A 215 1.93 9.76 2.74
C GLN A 215 3.33 9.74 2.12
N VAL A 216 4.13 10.79 2.30
CA VAL A 216 5.51 10.84 1.78
C VAL A 216 6.40 9.80 2.46
N PHE A 217 6.28 9.64 3.79
CA PHE A 217 7.01 8.61 4.53
C PHE A 217 6.63 7.19 4.08
N PHE A 218 5.34 6.96 3.86
CA PHE A 218 4.83 5.69 3.37
C PHE A 218 5.32 5.39 1.95
N SER A 219 5.18 6.34 1.01
CA SER A 219 5.52 6.18 -0.40
C SER A 219 7.01 5.89 -0.59
N LEU A 220 7.88 6.63 0.10
CA LEU A 220 9.33 6.43 0.04
C LEU A 220 9.81 5.24 0.87
N GLY A 221 8.98 4.64 1.72
CA GLY A 221 9.37 3.54 2.60
C GLY A 221 10.40 3.93 3.66
N ILE A 222 10.37 5.19 4.12
CA ILE A 222 11.29 5.73 5.12
C ILE A 222 10.97 5.11 6.50
N SER A 223 12.01 4.81 7.27
CA SER A 223 11.94 4.25 8.64
C SER A 223 11.39 2.83 8.76
N TRP A 224 11.27 2.12 7.65
CA TRP A 224 10.92 0.69 7.63
C TRP A 224 12.13 -0.23 7.60
N GLY A 225 13.33 0.34 7.47
CA GLY A 225 14.58 -0.42 7.38
C GLY A 225 14.88 -1.00 6.00
N GLY A 226 13.92 -0.99 5.07
CA GLY A 226 14.11 -1.46 3.69
C GLY A 226 15.17 -0.69 2.93
N ILE A 227 15.18 0.63 3.06
CA ILE A 227 16.20 1.49 2.43
C ILE A 227 17.59 1.19 2.99
N ILE A 228 17.72 0.93 4.30
CA ILE A 228 18.99 0.54 4.92
C ILE A 228 19.44 -0.81 4.36
N MET A 229 18.52 -1.77 4.32
CA MET A 229 18.79 -3.10 3.79
C MET A 229 19.24 -3.06 2.32
N PHE A 230 18.53 -2.34 1.45
CA PHE A 230 18.97 -2.19 0.05
C PHE A 230 20.28 -1.42 -0.07
N GLY A 231 20.48 -0.38 0.75
CA GLY A 231 21.74 0.34 0.82
C GLY A 231 22.93 -0.58 1.17
N SER A 232 22.71 -1.58 2.02
CA SER A 232 23.77 -2.53 2.41
C SER A 232 24.26 -3.43 1.26
N TYR A 233 23.49 -3.55 0.19
CA TYR A 233 23.89 -4.32 -1.01
C TYR A 233 24.63 -3.48 -2.04
N ASN A 234 24.67 -2.15 -1.87
CA ASN A 234 25.42 -1.26 -2.76
C ASN A 234 26.93 -1.42 -2.56
N GLU A 235 27.69 -1.15 -3.63
CA GLU A 235 29.13 -1.00 -3.49
C GLU A 235 29.46 0.19 -2.57
N PHE A 236 30.49 0.03 -1.72
CA PHE A 236 30.84 1.03 -0.71
C PHE A 236 31.02 2.45 -1.26
N ARG A 237 31.50 2.60 -2.50
CA ARG A 237 31.72 3.89 -3.15
C ARG A 237 30.64 4.32 -4.14
N ALA A 238 29.47 3.66 -4.14
CA ALA A 238 28.35 4.04 -4.98
C ALA A 238 27.83 5.46 -4.62
N LYS A 239 27.31 6.19 -5.62
CA LYS A 239 26.86 7.58 -5.45
C LYS A 239 25.47 7.66 -4.86
N VAL A 240 25.28 7.16 -3.66
CA VAL A 240 23.98 7.08 -2.95
C VAL A 240 23.19 8.39 -2.91
N HIS A 241 23.88 9.55 -2.90
CA HIS A 241 23.20 10.85 -2.91
C HIS A 241 22.50 11.15 -4.24
N ILE A 242 23.06 10.69 -5.36
CA ILE A 242 22.41 10.83 -6.69
C ILE A 242 21.20 9.90 -6.73
N ASP A 243 21.36 8.65 -6.30
CA ASP A 243 20.28 7.66 -6.27
C ASP A 243 19.10 8.13 -5.43
N ALA A 244 19.37 8.73 -4.26
CA ALA A 244 18.33 9.29 -3.40
C ALA A 244 17.52 10.39 -4.07
N HIS A 245 18.17 11.30 -4.83
CA HIS A 245 17.46 12.35 -5.58
C HIS A 245 16.63 11.77 -6.73
N ILE A 246 17.19 10.81 -7.47
CA ILE A 246 16.50 10.15 -8.57
C ILE A 246 15.26 9.42 -8.06
N ILE A 247 15.40 8.65 -6.98
CA ILE A 247 14.28 7.90 -6.36
C ILE A 247 13.17 8.87 -5.93
N SER A 248 13.51 9.94 -5.20
CA SER A 248 12.52 10.91 -4.74
C SER A 248 11.81 11.63 -5.89
N PHE A 249 12.52 11.92 -6.99
CA PHE A 249 11.93 12.56 -8.17
C PHE A 249 11.00 11.60 -8.92
N ILE A 250 11.43 10.35 -9.10
CA ILE A 250 10.60 9.32 -9.76
C ILE A 250 9.36 9.00 -8.93
N ASP A 251 9.46 8.92 -7.60
CA ASP A 251 8.33 8.73 -6.69
C ASP A 251 7.30 9.85 -6.86
N PHE A 252 7.75 11.11 -6.83
CA PHE A 252 6.89 12.27 -7.06
C PHE A 252 6.18 12.21 -8.43
N LEU A 253 6.94 11.92 -9.51
CA LEU A 253 6.40 11.84 -10.85
C LEU A 253 5.37 10.70 -10.99
N THR A 254 5.66 9.55 -10.42
CA THR A 254 4.75 8.40 -10.40
C THR A 254 3.46 8.71 -9.65
N SER A 255 3.57 9.33 -8.49
CA SER A 255 2.43 9.76 -7.67
C SER A 255 1.56 10.78 -8.42
N LEU A 256 2.17 11.70 -9.17
CA LEU A 256 1.45 12.66 -10.00
C LEU A 256 0.68 11.97 -11.13
N ILE A 257 1.33 11.05 -11.87
CA ILE A 257 0.69 10.29 -12.95
C ILE A 257 -0.47 9.45 -12.38
N ALA A 258 -0.25 8.74 -11.28
CA ALA A 258 -1.29 7.95 -10.62
C ALA A 258 -2.47 8.82 -10.16
N SER A 259 -2.20 10.01 -9.62
CA SER A 259 -3.25 10.96 -9.23
C SER A 259 -4.08 11.41 -10.43
N VAL A 260 -3.44 11.73 -11.56
CA VAL A 260 -4.15 12.09 -12.80
C VAL A 260 -5.06 10.94 -13.26
N VAL A 261 -4.59 9.70 -13.22
CA VAL A 261 -5.41 8.51 -13.57
C VAL A 261 -6.63 8.41 -12.64
N ILE A 262 -6.40 8.47 -11.33
CA ILE A 262 -7.45 8.31 -10.33
C ILE A 262 -8.49 9.43 -10.47
N PHE A 263 -8.07 10.68 -10.49
CA PHE A 263 -9.00 11.80 -10.50
C PHE A 263 -9.72 11.96 -11.84
N SER A 264 -9.11 11.58 -12.98
CA SER A 264 -9.83 11.54 -14.26
C SER A 264 -10.96 10.51 -14.26
N THR A 265 -10.74 9.34 -13.67
CA THR A 265 -11.79 8.30 -13.54
C THR A 265 -12.87 8.71 -12.53
N LEU A 266 -12.50 9.30 -11.39
CA LEU A 266 -13.46 9.82 -10.41
C LEU A 266 -14.30 10.96 -10.97
N GLY A 267 -13.71 11.85 -11.79
CA GLY A 267 -14.45 12.92 -12.48
C GLY A 267 -15.49 12.35 -13.45
N HIS A 268 -15.15 11.29 -14.17
CA HIS A 268 -16.09 10.58 -15.04
C HIS A 268 -17.25 9.97 -14.23
N SER A 269 -16.94 9.26 -13.12
CA SER A 269 -17.97 8.70 -12.24
C SER A 269 -18.86 9.79 -11.63
N ALA A 270 -18.29 10.93 -11.22
CA ALA A 270 -19.02 12.08 -10.70
C ALA A 270 -20.01 12.65 -11.73
N LEU A 271 -19.57 12.78 -12.99
CA LEU A 271 -20.44 13.23 -14.08
C LEU A 271 -21.60 12.25 -14.32
N GLN A 272 -21.34 10.95 -14.30
CA GLN A 272 -22.38 9.93 -14.52
C GLN A 272 -23.42 9.90 -13.39
N LEU A 273 -22.95 10.08 -12.13
CA LEU A 273 -23.80 10.09 -10.95
C LEU A 273 -24.53 11.42 -10.75
N GLY A 274 -24.09 12.49 -11.41
CA GLY A 274 -24.63 13.84 -11.19
C GLY A 274 -24.32 14.40 -9.80
N VAL A 275 -23.26 13.90 -9.13
CA VAL A 275 -22.83 14.35 -7.80
C VAL A 275 -21.43 14.97 -7.86
N PRO A 276 -21.08 15.87 -6.93
CA PRO A 276 -19.74 16.44 -6.87
C PRO A 276 -18.69 15.37 -6.55
N VAL A 277 -17.44 15.58 -7.02
CA VAL A 277 -16.33 14.61 -6.93
C VAL A 277 -16.04 14.19 -5.49
N ASP A 278 -16.19 15.07 -4.51
CA ASP A 278 -15.96 14.80 -3.09
C ASP A 278 -16.95 13.76 -2.51
N GLN A 279 -18.13 13.64 -3.07
CA GLN A 279 -19.14 12.64 -2.65
C GLN A 279 -18.93 11.27 -3.29
N VAL A 280 -18.29 11.20 -4.45
CA VAL A 280 -17.91 9.91 -5.08
C VAL A 280 -16.79 9.22 -4.28
N VAL A 281 -15.97 10.01 -3.61
CA VAL A 281 -14.79 9.52 -2.87
C VAL A 281 -15.20 9.12 -1.45
N THR A 282 -15.69 7.91 -1.28
CA THR A 282 -15.84 7.28 0.05
C THR A 282 -14.48 6.84 0.62
N GLY A 283 -14.32 6.80 1.94
CA GLY A 283 -13.05 6.46 2.59
C GLY A 283 -12.71 4.97 2.57
N GLY A 284 -11.42 4.62 2.68
CA GLY A 284 -10.99 3.25 2.94
C GLY A 284 -10.24 2.56 1.80
N GLN A 285 -9.74 1.34 2.07
CA GLN A 285 -8.96 0.54 1.12
C GLN A 285 -9.82 -0.04 -0.02
N GLY A 286 -11.14 -0.14 0.17
CA GLY A 286 -12.10 -0.60 -0.83
C GLY A 286 -12.16 0.26 -2.10
N ARG A 287 -11.64 1.50 -2.07
CA ARG A 287 -11.70 2.40 -3.23
C ARG A 287 -11.13 1.81 -4.52
N ALA A 288 -9.99 1.15 -4.43
CA ALA A 288 -9.35 0.53 -5.58
C ALA A 288 -10.18 -0.65 -6.13
N PHE A 289 -10.98 -1.29 -5.28
CA PHE A 289 -11.77 -2.47 -5.62
C PHE A 289 -13.24 -2.17 -5.93
N ILE A 290 -13.68 -0.92 -5.73
CA ILE A 290 -15.03 -0.44 -6.06
C ILE A 290 -14.98 0.54 -7.23
N ALA A 291 -14.27 1.67 -7.07
CA ALA A 291 -14.28 2.76 -8.04
C ALA A 291 -13.60 2.42 -9.38
N TYR A 292 -12.50 1.64 -9.35
CA TYR A 292 -11.83 1.24 -10.59
C TYR A 292 -12.61 0.19 -11.39
N PRO A 293 -13.14 -0.90 -10.80
CA PRO A 293 -14.04 -1.77 -11.52
C PRO A 293 -15.20 -1.02 -12.17
N GLU A 294 -15.81 -0.09 -11.45
CA GLU A 294 -16.84 0.75 -12.00
C GLU A 294 -16.37 1.51 -13.24
N ALA A 295 -15.28 2.26 -13.13
CA ALA A 295 -14.74 3.05 -14.24
C ALA A 295 -14.31 2.21 -15.46
N LEU A 296 -13.72 1.05 -15.22
CA LEU A 296 -13.27 0.13 -16.29
C LEU A 296 -14.43 -0.57 -17.00
N SER A 297 -15.61 -0.67 -16.38
CA SER A 297 -16.81 -1.29 -16.99
C SER A 297 -17.27 -0.55 -18.25
N HIS A 298 -16.99 0.74 -18.35
CA HIS A 298 -17.38 1.61 -19.46
C HIS A 298 -16.43 1.56 -20.65
N LEU A 299 -15.28 0.90 -20.52
CA LEU A 299 -14.28 0.78 -21.59
C LEU A 299 -14.63 -0.34 -22.58
N PRO A 300 -14.24 -0.22 -23.85
CA PRO A 300 -14.37 -1.32 -24.81
C PRO A 300 -13.55 -2.52 -24.36
N ALA A 301 -14.11 -3.72 -24.42
CA ALA A 301 -13.51 -4.97 -23.95
C ALA A 301 -13.13 -4.95 -22.44
N PRO A 302 -14.09 -4.77 -21.53
CA PRO A 302 -13.82 -4.54 -20.12
C PRO A 302 -13.01 -5.67 -19.45
N HIS A 303 -13.22 -6.94 -19.81
CA HIS A 303 -12.47 -8.08 -19.30
C HIS A 303 -10.95 -7.92 -19.48
N PHE A 304 -10.51 -7.42 -20.62
CA PHE A 304 -9.09 -7.18 -20.90
C PHE A 304 -8.51 -6.13 -19.94
N TRP A 305 -9.25 -5.04 -19.72
CA TRP A 305 -8.81 -3.96 -18.83
C TRP A 305 -8.78 -4.37 -17.37
N TYR A 306 -9.75 -5.17 -16.92
CA TYR A 306 -9.74 -5.71 -15.56
C TYR A 306 -8.54 -6.63 -15.31
N VAL A 307 -8.28 -7.58 -16.21
CA VAL A 307 -7.14 -8.49 -16.10
C VAL A 307 -5.83 -7.72 -16.00
N ILE A 308 -5.62 -6.75 -16.89
CA ILE A 308 -4.39 -5.93 -16.90
C ILE A 308 -4.28 -5.08 -15.64
N PHE A 309 -5.37 -4.46 -15.22
CA PHE A 309 -5.39 -3.60 -14.04
C PHE A 309 -5.09 -4.36 -12.74
N PHE A 310 -5.77 -5.48 -12.50
CA PHE A 310 -5.52 -6.27 -11.29
C PHE A 310 -4.17 -6.98 -11.32
N LEU A 311 -3.69 -7.37 -12.51
CA LEU A 311 -2.33 -7.87 -12.68
C LEU A 311 -1.30 -6.77 -12.34
N MET A 312 -1.52 -5.55 -12.82
CA MET A 312 -0.67 -4.39 -12.50
C MET A 312 -0.63 -4.14 -10.98
N LEU A 313 -1.79 -4.09 -10.31
CA LEU A 313 -1.85 -3.89 -8.86
C LEU A 313 -1.12 -5.01 -8.10
N PHE A 314 -1.29 -6.26 -8.53
CA PHE A 314 -0.60 -7.39 -7.92
C PHE A 314 0.92 -7.29 -8.08
N LEU A 315 1.42 -6.91 -9.26
CA LEU A 315 2.85 -6.75 -9.53
C LEU A 315 3.45 -5.58 -8.74
N LEU A 316 2.75 -4.44 -8.65
CA LEU A 316 3.15 -3.32 -7.79
C LEU A 316 3.25 -3.74 -6.31
N GLY A 317 2.28 -4.54 -5.86
CA GLY A 317 2.29 -5.07 -4.50
C GLY A 317 3.46 -6.02 -4.25
N LEU A 318 3.82 -6.85 -5.24
CA LEU A 318 4.93 -7.80 -5.12
C LEU A 318 6.27 -7.12 -4.82
N ASP A 319 6.58 -6.03 -5.49
CA ASP A 319 7.86 -5.32 -5.29
C ASP A 319 7.98 -4.76 -3.87
N SER A 320 6.91 -4.15 -3.36
CA SER A 320 6.85 -3.66 -1.98
C SER A 320 6.94 -4.81 -0.98
N GLN A 321 6.24 -5.92 -1.26
CA GLN A 321 6.27 -7.12 -0.41
C GLN A 321 7.67 -7.73 -0.33
N PHE A 322 8.43 -7.72 -1.43
CA PHE A 322 9.82 -8.19 -1.44
C PHE A 322 10.69 -7.35 -0.51
N ALA A 323 10.57 -6.03 -0.57
CA ALA A 323 11.33 -5.12 0.28
C ALA A 323 11.06 -5.36 1.77
N LEU A 324 9.78 -5.44 2.15
CA LEU A 324 9.34 -5.66 3.52
C LEU A 324 9.82 -7.00 4.06
N PHE A 325 9.56 -8.07 3.32
CA PHE A 325 9.88 -9.42 3.75
C PHE A 325 11.39 -9.68 3.75
N GLU A 326 12.13 -9.11 2.79
CA GLU A 326 13.58 -9.23 2.73
C GLU A 326 14.27 -8.46 3.86
N THR A 327 13.71 -7.32 4.29
CA THR A 327 14.16 -6.57 5.49
C THR A 327 14.11 -7.44 6.74
N VAL A 328 12.98 -8.12 6.97
CA VAL A 328 12.82 -9.04 8.11
C VAL A 328 13.78 -10.24 7.99
N THR A 329 13.87 -10.80 6.80
CA THR A 329 14.73 -11.96 6.54
C THR A 329 16.21 -11.61 6.73
N CYS A 330 16.64 -10.43 6.28
CA CYS A 330 17.99 -9.92 6.48
C CYS A 330 18.31 -9.77 7.98
N ALA A 331 17.39 -9.15 8.75
CA ALA A 331 17.56 -9.00 10.18
C ALA A 331 17.71 -10.35 10.92
N VAL A 332 16.93 -11.37 10.52
CA VAL A 332 17.05 -12.73 11.07
C VAL A 332 18.40 -13.35 10.73
N PHE A 333 18.88 -13.21 9.49
CA PHE A 333 20.15 -13.79 9.08
C PHE A 333 21.37 -13.04 9.65
N ASP A 334 21.25 -11.76 9.92
CA ASP A 334 22.31 -10.97 10.56
C ASP A 334 22.40 -11.33 12.05
N THR A 335 21.26 -11.53 12.72
CA THR A 335 21.23 -11.95 14.11
C THR A 335 21.69 -13.41 14.29
N PHE A 336 21.31 -14.29 13.35
CA PHE A 336 21.63 -15.72 13.41
C PHE A 336 22.36 -16.20 12.16
N PRO A 337 23.68 -15.92 12.01
CA PRO A 337 24.43 -16.25 10.79
C PRO A 337 24.42 -17.74 10.41
N ARG A 338 24.21 -18.63 11.40
CA ARG A 338 24.11 -20.09 11.16
C ARG A 338 22.92 -20.47 10.27
N LEU A 339 21.84 -19.69 10.31
CA LEU A 339 20.63 -19.92 9.51
C LEU A 339 20.83 -19.62 8.02
N ARG A 340 21.85 -18.83 7.66
CA ARG A 340 22.21 -18.54 6.25
C ARG A 340 22.49 -19.80 5.43
N ARG A 341 22.96 -20.88 6.07
CA ARG A 341 23.21 -22.16 5.40
C ARG A 341 21.95 -22.81 4.84
N ASN A 342 20.81 -22.60 5.50
CA ASN A 342 19.52 -23.17 5.13
C ASN A 342 18.52 -22.07 4.76
N LYS A 343 18.95 -21.06 3.99
CA LYS A 343 18.15 -19.87 3.64
C LYS A 343 16.74 -20.22 3.17
N MET A 344 16.62 -21.19 2.24
CA MET A 344 15.32 -21.57 1.68
C MET A 344 14.34 -22.09 2.75
N VAL A 345 14.82 -22.95 3.65
CA VAL A 345 13.96 -23.51 4.72
C VAL A 345 13.49 -22.43 5.69
N VAL A 346 14.39 -21.52 6.07
CA VAL A 346 14.08 -20.41 6.98
C VAL A 346 13.06 -19.46 6.32
N THR A 347 13.29 -19.07 5.07
CA THR A 347 12.37 -18.22 4.30
C THR A 347 11.00 -18.88 4.15
N SER A 348 10.93 -20.19 3.85
CA SER A 348 9.66 -20.94 3.78
C SER A 348 8.94 -20.96 5.12
N LEU A 349 9.65 -21.20 6.21
CA LEU A 349 9.05 -21.18 7.54
C LEU A 349 8.49 -19.79 7.90
N MET A 350 9.24 -18.74 7.58
CA MET A 350 8.76 -17.36 7.80
C MET A 350 7.51 -17.05 6.97
N CYS A 351 7.45 -17.48 5.70
CA CYS A 351 6.25 -17.33 4.87
C CYS A 351 5.04 -18.04 5.49
N ILE A 352 5.23 -19.27 6.02
CA ILE A 352 4.16 -20.03 6.69
C ILE A 352 3.69 -19.29 7.95
N VAL A 353 4.61 -18.78 8.76
CA VAL A 353 4.27 -18.00 9.96
C VAL A 353 3.50 -16.74 9.59
N CYS A 354 3.96 -15.98 8.60
CA CYS A 354 3.27 -14.78 8.13
C CYS A 354 1.89 -15.09 7.53
N TYR A 355 1.75 -16.21 6.81
CA TYR A 355 0.44 -16.68 6.33
C TYR A 355 -0.52 -16.94 7.49
N LEU A 356 -0.08 -17.68 8.51
CA LEU A 356 -0.91 -17.99 9.69
C LEU A 356 -1.30 -16.73 10.46
N LEU A 357 -0.35 -15.77 10.61
CA LEU A 357 -0.62 -14.48 11.24
C LEU A 357 -1.51 -13.56 10.38
N GLY A 358 -1.59 -13.79 9.08
CA GLY A 358 -2.50 -13.09 8.17
C GLY A 358 -3.93 -13.63 8.14
N LEU A 359 -4.18 -14.86 8.64
CA LEU A 359 -5.52 -15.46 8.65
C LEU A 359 -6.58 -14.61 9.38
N PRO A 360 -6.30 -13.97 10.52
CA PRO A 360 -7.27 -13.05 11.14
C PRO A 360 -7.73 -11.91 10.25
N CYS A 361 -6.89 -11.45 9.28
CA CYS A 361 -7.24 -10.39 8.36
C CYS A 361 -8.17 -10.84 7.21
N VAL A 362 -8.36 -12.16 7.04
CA VAL A 362 -9.27 -12.73 6.02
C VAL A 362 -10.50 -13.39 6.66
N THR A 363 -10.88 -12.94 7.85
CA THR A 363 -12.15 -13.30 8.53
C THR A 363 -13.23 -12.28 8.19
N GLN A 364 -14.47 -12.54 8.59
CA GLN A 364 -15.60 -11.62 8.42
C GLN A 364 -15.40 -10.25 9.09
N CYS A 365 -14.59 -10.16 10.12
CA CYS A 365 -14.15 -8.91 10.75
C CYS A 365 -12.73 -8.49 10.33
N GLY A 366 -12.16 -9.16 9.34
CA GLY A 366 -10.76 -8.99 8.91
C GLY A 366 -10.41 -7.57 8.46
N GLN A 367 -11.37 -6.85 7.84
CA GLN A 367 -11.17 -5.46 7.44
C GLN A 367 -10.82 -4.56 8.62
N TYR A 368 -11.48 -4.74 9.76
CA TYR A 368 -11.18 -3.94 10.97
C TYR A 368 -9.79 -4.26 11.54
N VAL A 369 -9.38 -5.55 11.48
CA VAL A 369 -8.04 -5.97 11.91
C VAL A 369 -6.99 -5.34 10.99
N LEU A 370 -7.24 -5.34 9.68
CA LEU A 370 -6.37 -4.77 8.67
C LEU A 370 -6.24 -3.25 8.86
N ASP A 371 -7.34 -2.53 9.04
CA ASP A 371 -7.35 -1.08 9.29
C ASP A 371 -6.62 -0.73 10.60
N LEU A 372 -6.73 -1.56 11.63
CA LEU A 372 -5.99 -1.42 12.87
C LEU A 372 -4.48 -1.57 12.64
N MET A 373 -4.08 -2.63 11.94
CA MET A 373 -2.68 -2.88 11.61
C MET A 373 -2.09 -1.77 10.73
N ASP A 374 -2.83 -1.26 9.76
CA ASP A 374 -2.40 -0.16 8.89
C ASP A 374 -2.25 1.15 9.66
N THR A 375 -3.26 1.52 10.46
CA THR A 375 -3.25 2.78 11.21
C THR A 375 -2.11 2.84 12.24
N TYR A 376 -1.93 1.77 13.00
CA TYR A 376 -0.94 1.75 14.08
C TYR A 376 0.40 1.15 13.65
N GLY A 377 0.42 0.23 12.69
CA GLY A 377 1.64 -0.36 12.16
C GLY A 377 2.36 0.56 11.17
N ALA A 378 1.67 1.05 10.16
CA ALA A 378 2.30 1.74 9.04
C ALA A 378 2.33 3.27 9.17
N SER A 379 1.31 3.90 9.77
CA SER A 379 1.21 5.36 9.75
C SER A 379 1.87 6.04 10.96
N LEU A 380 1.33 5.81 12.15
CA LEU A 380 1.75 6.54 13.36
C LEU A 380 3.13 6.10 13.83
N SER A 381 3.35 4.80 13.88
CA SER A 381 4.62 4.22 14.38
C SER A 381 5.80 4.61 13.53
N VAL A 382 5.64 4.65 12.20
CA VAL A 382 6.69 5.05 11.26
C VAL A 382 7.15 6.48 11.50
N MET A 383 6.23 7.42 11.73
CA MET A 383 6.60 8.82 12.04
C MET A 383 7.38 8.93 13.35
N ILE A 384 7.01 8.15 14.37
CA ILE A 384 7.74 8.14 15.66
C ILE A 384 9.16 7.60 15.45
N ILE A 385 9.31 6.51 14.70
CA ILE A 385 10.62 5.92 14.41
C ILE A 385 11.46 6.89 13.57
N ALA A 386 10.89 7.56 12.58
CA ALA A 386 11.58 8.55 11.77
C ALA A 386 12.17 9.69 12.62
N VAL A 387 11.40 10.19 13.59
CA VAL A 387 11.89 11.21 14.52
C VAL A 387 13.02 10.65 15.38
N ALA A 388 12.84 9.45 15.93
CA ALA A 388 13.87 8.79 16.74
C ALA A 388 15.16 8.57 15.95
N GLU A 389 15.05 8.10 14.71
CA GLU A 389 16.17 7.88 13.78
C GLU A 389 16.93 9.19 13.52
N ILE A 390 16.22 10.26 13.18
CA ILE A 390 16.84 11.58 12.93
C ILE A 390 17.56 12.06 14.20
N VAL A 391 16.92 11.97 15.36
CA VAL A 391 17.51 12.37 16.66
C VAL A 391 18.79 11.56 16.92
N MET A 392 18.74 10.26 16.77
CA MET A 392 19.90 9.38 17.03
C MET A 392 21.07 9.67 16.09
N VAL A 393 20.82 9.84 14.78
CA VAL A 393 21.90 10.09 13.83
C VAL A 393 22.43 11.53 13.91
N MET A 394 21.54 12.50 14.04
CA MET A 394 21.97 13.91 13.98
C MET A 394 22.50 14.43 15.31
N TRP A 395 21.94 14.00 16.43
CA TRP A 395 22.33 14.55 17.74
C TRP A 395 23.20 13.59 18.56
N VAL A 396 22.92 12.30 18.58
CA VAL A 396 23.70 11.35 19.37
C VAL A 396 24.98 10.94 18.62
N TYR A 397 24.87 10.50 17.38
CA TYR A 397 26.04 10.18 16.54
C TYR A 397 26.80 11.43 16.13
N GLY A 398 26.07 12.47 15.81
CA GLY A 398 26.58 13.78 15.48
C GLY A 398 26.77 14.03 13.99
N VAL A 399 26.20 15.14 13.53
CA VAL A 399 26.24 15.57 12.11
C VAL A 399 27.65 15.61 11.54
N ASN A 400 28.62 16.08 12.32
CA ASN A 400 30.01 16.21 11.86
C ASN A 400 30.65 14.83 11.63
N THR A 401 30.35 13.86 12.46
CA THR A 401 30.84 12.48 12.31
C THR A 401 30.21 11.85 11.09
N PHE A 402 28.89 11.93 10.98
CA PHE A 402 28.15 11.42 9.82
C PHE A 402 28.60 12.05 8.50
N SER A 403 28.90 13.37 8.49
CA SER A 403 29.43 14.05 7.30
C SER A 403 30.83 13.57 6.91
N LYS A 404 31.69 13.26 7.89
CA LYS A 404 33.04 12.70 7.63
C LYS A 404 32.95 11.28 7.06
N ASP A 405 32.01 10.47 7.58
CA ASP A 405 31.79 9.11 7.08
C ASP A 405 31.26 9.13 5.64
N LEU A 406 30.34 10.06 5.33
CA LEU A 406 29.89 10.30 3.96
C LEU A 406 31.03 10.75 3.04
N GLU A 407 31.88 11.66 3.50
CA GLU A 407 33.05 12.12 2.74
C GLU A 407 34.04 10.97 2.50
N PHE A 408 34.27 10.14 3.50
CA PHE A 408 35.11 8.94 3.37
C PHE A 408 34.55 7.95 2.36
N MET A 409 33.22 7.70 2.40
CA MET A 409 32.54 6.76 1.53
C MET A 409 32.47 7.27 0.08
N LEU A 410 32.08 8.53 -0.11
CA LEU A 410 31.86 9.11 -1.43
C LEU A 410 33.10 9.69 -2.09
N GLY A 411 34.18 9.94 -1.31
CA GLY A 411 35.39 10.60 -1.78
C GLY A 411 35.19 12.11 -2.13
N VAL A 412 34.01 12.67 -1.83
CA VAL A 412 33.65 14.06 -2.10
C VAL A 412 32.96 14.63 -0.87
N SER A 413 33.37 15.82 -0.43
CA SER A 413 32.70 16.45 0.71
C SER A 413 31.24 16.79 0.35
N PRO A 414 30.27 16.45 1.22
CA PRO A 414 28.87 16.77 0.99
C PRO A 414 28.71 18.29 0.77
N GLY A 415 28.03 18.65 -0.33
CA GLY A 415 27.85 20.02 -0.76
C GLY A 415 27.15 20.89 0.31
N TRP A 416 27.24 22.22 0.16
CA TRP A 416 26.63 23.20 1.07
C TRP A 416 25.13 22.91 1.33
N TYR A 417 24.38 22.55 0.31
CA TYR A 417 22.96 22.20 0.43
C TYR A 417 22.73 21.05 1.42
N PHE A 418 23.56 20.01 1.37
CA PHE A 418 23.49 18.87 2.27
C PHE A 418 23.84 19.27 3.71
N LYS A 419 24.89 20.10 3.87
CA LYS A 419 25.30 20.60 5.19
C LYS A 419 24.25 21.53 5.80
N VAL A 420 23.58 22.37 5.02
CA VAL A 420 22.54 23.29 5.50
C VAL A 420 21.29 22.53 5.91
N ASN A 421 20.80 21.58 5.09
CA ASN A 421 19.64 20.77 5.47
C ASN A 421 19.91 19.96 6.74
N ILE A 422 21.12 19.46 6.91
CA ILE A 422 21.54 18.78 8.12
C ILE A 422 21.68 19.78 9.30
N GLN A 423 22.24 20.97 9.08
CA GLN A 423 22.45 22.00 10.12
C GLN A 423 21.15 22.70 10.58
N VAL A 424 20.16 22.84 9.70
CA VAL A 424 18.86 23.45 10.07
C VAL A 424 18.15 22.58 11.13
N CYS A 425 18.32 21.25 11.08
CA CYS A 425 17.83 20.36 12.11
C CYS A 425 18.62 20.39 13.43
N THR A 426 19.80 21.05 13.46
CA THR A 426 20.74 20.97 14.60
C THR A 426 21.12 22.30 15.21
N LYS A 427 20.69 23.45 14.66
CA LYS A 427 20.93 24.74 15.32
C LYS A 427 20.05 24.85 16.58
N LYS A 428 20.73 24.78 17.74
CA LYS A 428 20.27 25.41 18.96
C LYS A 428 20.21 26.91 18.79
#